data_b1254d888435823b7f3cfeef7d6211a9
#
_entry.id   b1254d888435823b7f3cfeef7d6211a9
#
_cell.length_a   1.000
_cell.length_b   1.000
_cell.length_c   1.000
_cell.angle_alpha   90.00
_cell.angle_beta   90.00
_cell.angle_gamma   90.00
#
_symmetry.space_group_name_H-M   'P 1'
#
loop_
_entity.id
_entity.type
_entity.pdbx_description
1 polymer ?
#
loop_
_entity_poly.entity_id
_entity_poly.type
_entity_poly.pdbx_seq_one_letter_code
_entity_poly.pdbx_strand_id
1 'polypeptide(L)'
;MINLTINEKGRANNIQRAKEQNIIIPTIAQMKDPETIPEKIREQLKHVGLWEVNPLNLFRITWKNEPKESGGLFGKPNYIVLPSELTGVKAKILLMVGKYFPTGCHKVGASFGCLVPRLVTGQFDSSAHRAVWPSTGNYCRGGAFNSKLLGCHSVAILPEGMSRERFEWLETVASEIIATPGTESNVKEIFDKTHELEQEPDCIIFNQFAEMGNYMWHYHVTGNAIAEAFEQMKGEGDRLFGAIFTSGSAGTMASGDRIKDLYPKAKLGVGEALQCPTLLENGFGAHRIEGIGDKHVPWIHNVKNTDLVVDIDDEDSQKVLRLFNEPAGREYLRSAGVPEETLKNLELFGISGIANMLCAIKMAKYYELTEHDVVASVMTDSAVMYSSRVRELQEADGAYTREMAAVDFHTHILGEKTDNMLELTYPERKRVHNLKYYTWVEQQGKTSEELNALWYDQENTWDSVKADADRIDEMIREFNEDTGLLKNL
;
A
#
# COMPACT_ATOMS: atom_id res chain seq x y z
N MET A 1 -13.33 3.66 14.24
CA MET A 1 -14.49 3.57 13.32
C MET A 1 -14.46 4.71 12.36
N ILE A 2 -15.02 4.57 11.15
CA ILE A 2 -15.17 5.66 10.20
C ILE A 2 -16.36 6.51 10.67
N ASN A 3 -16.16 7.83 10.81
CA ASN A 3 -17.25 8.73 11.19
C ASN A 3 -18.04 9.12 9.93
N LEU A 4 -19.29 8.69 9.85
CA LEU A 4 -20.19 8.94 8.72
C LEU A 4 -21.30 9.97 9.06
N THR A 5 -21.13 10.77 10.13
CA THR A 5 -22.07 11.86 10.46
C THR A 5 -22.00 12.97 9.42
N ILE A 6 -23.15 13.41 8.92
CA ILE A 6 -23.23 14.43 7.88
C ILE A 6 -23.08 15.83 8.50
N ASN A 7 -22.19 16.64 7.89
CA ASN A 7 -22.11 18.09 8.06
C ASN A 7 -22.70 18.73 6.79
N GLU A 8 -23.94 19.18 6.88
CA GLU A 8 -24.72 19.70 5.74
C GLU A 8 -24.02 20.86 5.04
N LYS A 9 -23.41 21.79 5.79
CA LYS A 9 -22.72 22.95 5.21
C LYS A 9 -21.49 22.53 4.40
N GLY A 10 -20.62 21.73 5.00
CA GLY A 10 -19.42 21.26 4.30
C GLY A 10 -19.77 20.38 3.09
N ARG A 11 -20.80 19.52 3.22
CA ARG A 11 -21.30 18.70 2.11
C ARG A 11 -21.82 19.55 0.95
N ALA A 12 -22.61 20.59 1.23
CA ALA A 12 -23.12 21.51 0.20
C ALA A 12 -21.97 22.23 -0.54
N ASN A 13 -20.94 22.68 0.19
CA ASN A 13 -19.75 23.30 -0.41
C ASN A 13 -19.00 22.32 -1.32
N ASN A 14 -18.84 21.07 -0.88
CA ASN A 14 -18.18 20.03 -1.67
C ASN A 14 -18.96 19.67 -2.94
N ILE A 15 -20.30 19.59 -2.87
CA ILE A 15 -21.17 19.39 -4.05
C ILE A 15 -20.99 20.54 -5.05
N GLN A 16 -20.97 21.78 -4.57
CA GLN A 16 -20.76 22.95 -5.44
C GLN A 16 -19.39 22.89 -6.12
N ARG A 17 -18.32 22.57 -5.37
CA ARG A 17 -16.97 22.40 -5.89
C ARG A 17 -16.92 21.29 -6.95
N ALA A 18 -17.56 20.16 -6.68
CA ALA A 18 -17.61 19.04 -7.63
C ALA A 18 -18.31 19.43 -8.93
N LYS A 19 -19.39 20.21 -8.88
CA LYS A 19 -20.06 20.75 -10.07
C LYS A 19 -19.14 21.65 -10.89
N GLU A 20 -18.44 22.57 -10.24
CA GLU A 20 -17.54 23.54 -10.89
C GLU A 20 -16.36 22.88 -11.60
N GLN A 21 -15.88 21.75 -11.07
CA GLN A 21 -14.70 21.04 -11.57
C GLN A 21 -15.02 19.72 -12.30
N ASN A 22 -16.30 19.44 -12.55
CA ASN A 22 -16.77 18.21 -13.20
C ASN A 22 -16.26 16.92 -12.52
N ILE A 23 -16.31 16.89 -11.18
CA ILE A 23 -15.82 15.75 -10.39
C ILE A 23 -16.96 14.78 -10.15
N ILE A 24 -16.77 13.53 -10.59
CA ILE A 24 -17.63 12.38 -10.28
C ILE A 24 -16.78 11.41 -9.48
N ILE A 25 -17.26 10.99 -8.33
CA ILE A 25 -16.52 10.13 -7.39
C ILE A 25 -16.89 8.68 -7.64
N PRO A 26 -15.92 7.77 -7.91
CA PRO A 26 -16.21 6.34 -8.02
C PRO A 26 -16.58 5.73 -6.66
N THR A 27 -17.41 4.69 -6.69
CA THR A 27 -17.69 3.87 -5.51
C THR A 27 -16.58 2.83 -5.28
N ILE A 28 -16.49 2.28 -4.06
CA ILE A 28 -15.60 1.16 -3.74
C ILE A 28 -15.97 -0.07 -4.61
N ALA A 29 -17.26 -0.29 -4.84
CA ALA A 29 -17.75 -1.33 -5.74
C ALA A 29 -17.18 -1.18 -7.17
N GLN A 30 -17.15 0.02 -7.72
CA GLN A 30 -16.57 0.30 -9.04
C GLN A 30 -15.05 0.11 -9.07
N MET A 31 -14.35 0.34 -7.97
CA MET A 31 -12.92 0.05 -7.87
C MET A 31 -12.63 -1.46 -7.85
N LYS A 32 -13.54 -2.26 -7.26
CA LYS A 32 -13.46 -3.73 -7.29
C LYS A 32 -13.81 -4.29 -8.68
N ASP A 33 -14.85 -3.73 -9.29
CA ASP A 33 -15.37 -4.15 -10.57
C ASP A 33 -15.57 -2.96 -11.52
N PRO A 34 -14.52 -2.57 -12.26
CA PRO A 34 -14.56 -1.46 -13.21
C PRO A 34 -15.55 -1.62 -14.37
N GLU A 35 -16.06 -2.84 -14.64
CA GLU A 35 -17.10 -3.06 -15.62
C GLU A 35 -18.42 -2.36 -15.26
N THR A 36 -18.62 -2.07 -13.96
CA THR A 36 -19.79 -1.33 -13.44
C THR A 36 -19.65 0.20 -13.59
N ILE A 37 -18.52 0.70 -14.04
CA ILE A 37 -18.33 2.12 -14.36
C ILE A 37 -19.14 2.46 -15.62
N PRO A 38 -19.89 3.62 -15.63
CA PRO A 38 -20.65 4.04 -16.80
C PRO A 38 -19.80 4.04 -18.08
N GLU A 39 -20.35 3.50 -19.17
CA GLU A 39 -19.63 3.34 -20.45
C GLU A 39 -19.04 4.65 -20.96
N LYS A 40 -19.80 5.77 -20.85
CA LYS A 40 -19.32 7.10 -21.27
C LYS A 40 -18.07 7.55 -20.49
N ILE A 41 -17.94 7.22 -19.21
CA ILE A 41 -16.73 7.48 -18.43
C ILE A 41 -15.58 6.60 -18.94
N ARG A 42 -15.83 5.31 -19.16
CA ARG A 42 -14.83 4.38 -19.71
C ARG A 42 -14.30 4.83 -21.06
N GLU A 43 -15.17 5.31 -21.94
CA GLU A 43 -14.76 5.85 -23.25
C GLU A 43 -13.89 7.11 -23.12
N GLN A 44 -14.24 8.04 -22.22
CA GLN A 44 -13.44 9.23 -21.99
C GLN A 44 -12.06 8.89 -21.41
N LEU A 45 -11.97 7.89 -20.53
CA LEU A 45 -10.71 7.44 -19.94
C LEU A 45 -9.68 6.95 -20.97
N LYS A 46 -10.11 6.47 -22.15
CA LYS A 46 -9.18 6.08 -23.25
C LYS A 46 -8.25 7.21 -23.67
N HIS A 47 -8.64 8.46 -23.46
CA HIS A 47 -7.91 9.65 -23.85
C HIS A 47 -7.14 10.32 -22.71
N VAL A 48 -7.26 9.79 -21.49
CA VAL A 48 -6.64 10.35 -20.27
C VAL A 48 -5.43 9.49 -19.88
N GLY A 49 -4.26 10.12 -19.74
CA GLY A 49 -3.06 9.45 -19.25
C GLY A 49 -3.19 9.05 -17.78
N LEU A 50 -2.61 7.90 -17.38
CA LEU A 50 -2.73 7.35 -16.02
C LEU A 50 -2.23 8.32 -14.91
N TRP A 51 -1.25 9.15 -15.23
CA TRP A 51 -0.64 10.13 -14.31
C TRP A 51 -1.12 11.56 -14.53
N GLU A 52 -2.06 11.75 -15.46
CA GLU A 52 -2.62 13.06 -15.75
C GLU A 52 -3.49 13.56 -14.60
N VAL A 53 -3.37 14.85 -14.29
CA VAL A 53 -4.24 15.51 -13.30
C VAL A 53 -5.60 15.74 -13.94
N ASN A 54 -6.42 14.70 -13.92
CA ASN A 54 -7.77 14.68 -14.48
C ASN A 54 -8.70 13.94 -13.52
N PRO A 55 -9.84 14.50 -13.09
CA PRO A 55 -10.78 13.87 -12.16
C PRO A 55 -11.22 12.45 -12.57
N LEU A 56 -11.25 12.13 -13.86
CA LEU A 56 -11.57 10.80 -14.33
C LEU A 56 -10.58 9.74 -13.85
N ASN A 57 -9.35 10.10 -13.51
CA ASN A 57 -8.36 9.17 -12.95
C ASN A 57 -8.72 8.65 -11.54
N LEU A 58 -9.73 9.22 -10.87
CA LEU A 58 -10.33 8.61 -9.68
C LEU A 58 -10.88 7.21 -9.98
N PHE A 59 -11.44 6.99 -11.17
CA PHE A 59 -11.96 5.69 -11.61
C PHE A 59 -10.85 4.66 -11.89
N ARG A 60 -9.59 5.09 -12.03
CA ARG A 60 -8.42 4.21 -12.18
C ARG A 60 -7.75 3.80 -10.87
N ILE A 61 -8.36 4.09 -9.73
CA ILE A 61 -7.90 3.61 -8.43
C ILE A 61 -8.34 2.14 -8.24
N THR A 62 -7.72 1.25 -9.01
CA THR A 62 -8.05 -0.19 -9.07
C THR A 62 -6.82 -1.02 -9.46
N TRP A 63 -6.79 -2.30 -9.06
CA TRP A 63 -5.78 -3.28 -9.49
C TRP A 63 -5.96 -3.75 -10.94
N LYS A 64 -7.02 -3.31 -11.63
CA LYS A 64 -7.45 -3.81 -12.95
C LYS A 64 -7.15 -2.86 -14.11
N ASN A 65 -6.31 -1.84 -13.90
CA ASN A 65 -5.89 -0.97 -15.01
C ASN A 65 -5.05 -1.74 -16.01
N GLU A 66 -5.41 -1.67 -17.29
CA GLU A 66 -4.53 -2.14 -18.35
C GLU A 66 -3.40 -1.15 -18.58
N PRO A 67 -2.17 -1.62 -18.86
CA PRO A 67 -1.11 -0.80 -19.41
C PRO A 67 -1.59 -0.11 -20.70
N LYS A 68 -1.05 1.07 -20.99
CA LYS A 68 -1.41 1.86 -22.18
C LYS A 68 -1.24 1.05 -23.48
N GLU A 69 -0.21 0.19 -23.51
CA GLU A 69 0.11 -0.70 -24.62
C GLU A 69 -0.97 -1.77 -24.86
N SER A 70 -1.77 -2.12 -23.85
CA SER A 70 -2.86 -3.08 -23.92
C SER A 70 -4.24 -2.44 -24.12
N GLY A 71 -4.29 -1.12 -24.35
CA GLY A 71 -5.55 -0.39 -24.54
C GLY A 71 -5.82 0.69 -23.50
N GLY A 72 -5.21 0.61 -22.32
CA GLY A 72 -5.23 1.64 -21.28
C GLY A 72 -6.57 1.80 -20.56
N LEU A 73 -7.41 0.75 -20.55
CA LEU A 73 -8.69 0.72 -19.84
C LEU A 73 -8.61 -0.18 -18.60
N PHE A 74 -9.44 -1.21 -18.59
CA PHE A 74 -9.58 -2.16 -17.50
C PHE A 74 -9.54 -3.58 -18.02
N GLY A 75 -8.89 -4.46 -17.28
CA GLY A 75 -8.79 -5.86 -17.59
C GLY A 75 -8.84 -6.72 -16.32
N LYS A 76 -8.02 -7.75 -16.31
CA LYS A 76 -7.81 -8.59 -15.13
C LYS A 76 -6.95 -7.86 -14.09
N PRO A 77 -6.95 -8.30 -12.82
CA PRO A 77 -5.99 -7.81 -11.83
C PRO A 77 -4.56 -7.96 -12.35
N ASN A 78 -3.75 -6.91 -12.18
CA ASN A 78 -2.34 -6.96 -12.59
C ASN A 78 -1.54 -7.75 -11.55
N TYR A 79 -1.01 -8.89 -11.94
CA TYR A 79 -0.16 -9.75 -11.10
C TYR A 79 0.90 -10.46 -11.93
N ILE A 80 1.94 -10.91 -11.25
CA ILE A 80 2.92 -11.85 -11.78
C ILE A 80 3.04 -13.04 -10.83
N VAL A 81 3.44 -14.18 -11.38
CA VAL A 81 3.80 -15.37 -10.60
C VAL A 81 5.28 -15.63 -10.79
N LEU A 82 6.02 -15.66 -9.71
CA LEU A 82 7.47 -15.88 -9.77
C LEU A 82 7.79 -17.36 -9.90
N PRO A 83 8.70 -17.72 -10.82
CA PRO A 83 9.15 -19.10 -11.02
C PRO A 83 10.19 -19.51 -9.99
N SER A 84 10.29 -20.83 -9.78
CA SER A 84 11.26 -21.45 -8.86
C SER A 84 12.71 -21.13 -9.22
N GLU A 85 13.00 -20.92 -10.50
CA GLU A 85 14.32 -20.55 -11.02
C GLU A 85 14.82 -19.19 -10.48
N LEU A 86 13.90 -18.30 -10.15
CA LEU A 86 14.23 -17.03 -9.49
C LEU A 86 14.21 -17.18 -7.97
N THR A 87 13.18 -17.84 -7.41
CA THR A 87 12.91 -17.81 -5.97
C THR A 87 13.59 -18.88 -5.16
N GLY A 88 14.00 -19.99 -5.81
CA GLY A 88 14.57 -21.16 -5.14
C GLY A 88 13.58 -21.99 -4.32
N VAL A 89 12.29 -21.64 -4.33
CA VAL A 89 11.24 -22.39 -3.64
C VAL A 89 10.27 -23.01 -4.63
N LYS A 90 9.61 -24.11 -4.24
CA LYS A 90 8.62 -24.79 -5.09
C LYS A 90 7.28 -24.05 -5.12
N ALA A 91 6.92 -23.40 -4.01
CA ALA A 91 5.70 -22.64 -3.90
C ALA A 91 5.62 -21.53 -4.96
N LYS A 92 4.42 -21.29 -5.46
CA LYS A 92 4.14 -20.18 -6.37
C LYS A 92 4.02 -18.88 -5.57
N ILE A 93 4.81 -17.88 -5.92
CA ILE A 93 4.73 -16.56 -5.30
C ILE A 93 3.94 -15.65 -6.23
N LEU A 94 2.71 -15.29 -5.81
CA LEU A 94 1.79 -14.41 -6.52
C LEU A 94 1.98 -12.98 -6.03
N LEU A 95 2.44 -12.08 -6.91
CA LEU A 95 2.67 -10.68 -6.57
C LEU A 95 1.75 -9.77 -7.39
N MET A 96 0.94 -8.97 -6.69
CA MET A 96 0.11 -7.93 -7.30
C MET A 96 0.97 -6.74 -7.74
N VAL A 97 0.68 -6.13 -8.91
CA VAL A 97 1.50 -5.07 -9.51
C VAL A 97 0.90 -3.69 -9.26
N GLY A 98 1.50 -2.91 -8.34
CA GLY A 98 1.07 -1.56 -7.99
C GLY A 98 1.48 -0.46 -8.97
N LYS A 99 2.42 -0.72 -9.89
CA LYS A 99 2.89 0.25 -10.91
C LYS A 99 1.76 0.88 -11.72
N TYR A 100 0.68 0.14 -11.97
CA TYR A 100 -0.42 0.56 -12.85
C TYR A 100 -1.54 1.32 -12.15
N PHE A 101 -1.33 1.75 -10.93
CA PHE A 101 -2.18 2.78 -10.30
C PHE A 101 -1.78 4.19 -10.76
N PRO A 102 -2.69 5.17 -10.71
CA PRO A 102 -2.31 6.57 -10.69
C PRO A 102 -1.25 6.79 -9.60
N THR A 103 -0.26 7.62 -9.83
CA THR A 103 0.93 7.81 -8.96
C THR A 103 1.94 6.65 -8.96
N GLY A 104 1.68 5.55 -9.68
CA GLY A 104 2.54 4.36 -9.72
C GLY A 104 2.57 3.56 -8.43
N CYS A 105 1.56 3.73 -7.55
CA CYS A 105 1.48 3.06 -6.26
C CYS A 105 0.04 2.88 -5.79
N HIS A 106 -0.29 1.71 -5.24
CA HIS A 106 -1.62 1.41 -4.70
C HIS A 106 -2.03 2.30 -3.50
N LYS A 107 -1.12 3.03 -2.88
CA LYS A 107 -1.44 3.92 -1.74
C LYS A 107 -2.36 5.09 -2.12
N VAL A 108 -2.54 5.37 -3.40
CA VAL A 108 -3.60 6.28 -3.86
C VAL A 108 -5.01 5.77 -3.48
N GLY A 109 -5.20 4.44 -3.43
CA GLY A 109 -6.44 3.85 -2.94
C GLY A 109 -6.61 4.00 -1.43
N ALA A 110 -5.55 3.79 -0.66
CA ALA A 110 -5.55 4.01 0.78
C ALA A 110 -5.96 5.46 1.12
N SER A 111 -5.35 6.45 0.47
CA SER A 111 -5.68 7.87 0.70
C SER A 111 -7.09 8.24 0.20
N PHE A 112 -7.57 7.61 -0.87
CA PHE A 112 -8.96 7.74 -1.31
C PHE A 112 -9.94 7.26 -0.22
N GLY A 113 -9.68 6.06 0.34
CA GLY A 113 -10.49 5.51 1.43
C GLY A 113 -10.55 6.37 2.69
N CYS A 114 -9.52 7.19 2.94
CA CYS A 114 -9.49 8.13 4.06
C CYS A 114 -10.20 9.45 3.75
N LEU A 115 -9.98 10.04 2.57
CA LEU A 115 -10.48 11.37 2.20
C LEU A 115 -11.95 11.36 1.81
N VAL A 116 -12.36 10.42 0.95
CA VAL A 116 -13.69 10.46 0.33
C VAL A 116 -14.84 10.31 1.33
N PRO A 117 -14.79 9.43 2.35
CA PRO A 117 -15.85 9.39 3.36
C PRO A 117 -16.05 10.75 4.07
N ARG A 118 -14.97 11.44 4.41
CA ARG A 118 -15.05 12.77 5.04
C ARG A 118 -15.53 13.86 4.07
N LEU A 119 -15.22 13.74 2.78
CA LEU A 119 -15.62 14.68 1.75
C LEU A 119 -17.13 14.56 1.45
N VAL A 120 -17.66 13.34 1.24
CA VAL A 120 -19.07 13.12 0.92
C VAL A 120 -19.99 13.37 2.12
N THR A 121 -19.48 13.26 3.35
CA THR A 121 -20.19 13.64 4.58
C THR A 121 -20.06 15.12 4.90
N GLY A 122 -19.15 15.86 4.27
CA GLY A 122 -18.87 17.28 4.56
C GLY A 122 -18.03 17.50 5.82
N GLN A 123 -17.51 16.47 6.46
CA GLN A 123 -16.57 16.61 7.59
C GLN A 123 -15.22 17.19 7.14
N PHE A 124 -14.85 16.96 5.89
CA PHE A 124 -13.83 17.71 5.19
C PHE A 124 -14.52 18.67 4.19
N ASP A 125 -14.39 19.96 4.42
CA ASP A 125 -14.90 21.02 3.53
C ASP A 125 -13.77 21.49 2.61
N SER A 126 -13.85 21.15 1.32
CA SER A 126 -12.81 21.47 0.33
C SER A 126 -12.58 22.97 0.11
N SER A 127 -13.51 23.83 0.57
CA SER A 127 -13.39 25.28 0.49
C SER A 127 -12.73 25.91 1.71
N ALA A 128 -12.65 25.19 2.82
CA ALA A 128 -12.20 25.72 4.11
C ALA A 128 -11.02 24.95 4.70
N HIS A 129 -10.85 23.66 4.36
CA HIS A 129 -9.85 22.81 4.97
C HIS A 129 -8.69 22.48 4.04
N ARG A 130 -7.52 22.23 4.65
CA ARG A 130 -6.33 21.67 4.01
C ARG A 130 -6.18 20.20 4.42
N ALA A 131 -6.03 19.31 3.45
CA ALA A 131 -5.77 17.90 3.70
C ALA A 131 -4.27 17.67 3.96
N VAL A 132 -3.91 17.35 5.20
CA VAL A 132 -2.53 17.09 5.60
C VAL A 132 -2.22 15.61 5.52
N TRP A 133 -1.20 15.26 4.73
CA TRP A 133 -0.80 13.89 4.41
C TRP A 133 0.59 13.56 4.98
N PRO A 134 0.69 13.17 6.25
CA PRO A 134 1.95 12.76 6.86
C PRO A 134 2.35 11.36 6.37
N SER A 135 3.56 11.22 5.83
CA SER A 135 4.04 9.96 5.28
C SER A 135 5.54 9.98 5.00
N THR A 136 6.11 8.82 4.80
CA THR A 136 7.47 8.66 4.30
C THR A 136 7.53 8.62 2.75
N GLY A 137 6.41 8.85 2.04
CA GLY A 137 6.46 9.00 0.58
C GLY A 137 5.18 8.63 -0.17
N ASN A 138 4.92 7.37 -0.42
CA ASN A 138 3.85 6.93 -1.33
C ASN A 138 2.43 7.34 -0.88
N TYR A 139 2.18 7.39 0.43
CA TYR A 139 0.86 7.79 0.92
C TYR A 139 0.62 9.30 0.74
N CYS A 140 1.60 10.16 1.05
CA CYS A 140 1.45 11.60 0.81
C CYS A 140 1.33 11.92 -0.69
N ARG A 141 2.03 11.18 -1.57
CA ARG A 141 1.86 11.27 -3.02
C ARG A 141 0.42 10.92 -3.44
N GLY A 142 -0.10 9.79 -2.95
CA GLY A 142 -1.48 9.39 -3.20
C GLY A 142 -2.49 10.40 -2.67
N GLY A 143 -2.27 10.93 -1.47
CA GLY A 143 -3.11 11.94 -0.83
C GLY A 143 -3.11 13.27 -1.56
N ALA A 144 -1.94 13.77 -1.95
CA ALA A 144 -1.81 15.00 -2.73
C ALA A 144 -2.50 14.88 -4.10
N PHE A 145 -2.34 13.74 -4.78
CA PHE A 145 -2.99 13.47 -6.05
C PHE A 145 -4.52 13.42 -5.92
N ASN A 146 -5.04 12.63 -4.98
CA ASN A 146 -6.48 12.59 -4.71
C ASN A 146 -7.04 13.97 -4.35
N SER A 147 -6.32 14.72 -3.50
CA SER A 147 -6.72 16.09 -3.15
C SER A 147 -6.82 16.97 -4.39
N LYS A 148 -5.81 16.89 -5.28
CA LYS A 148 -5.80 17.65 -6.53
C LYS A 148 -6.98 17.27 -7.45
N LEU A 149 -7.27 15.98 -7.61
CA LEU A 149 -8.38 15.48 -8.43
C LEU A 149 -9.75 15.86 -7.85
N LEU A 150 -9.85 15.96 -6.53
CA LEU A 150 -11.08 16.31 -5.79
C LEU A 150 -11.21 17.81 -5.50
N GLY A 151 -10.33 18.64 -6.08
CA GLY A 151 -10.36 20.09 -5.91
C GLY A 151 -10.04 20.58 -4.49
N CYS A 152 -9.26 19.80 -3.73
CA CYS A 152 -8.89 20.10 -2.35
C CYS A 152 -7.46 20.66 -2.26
N HIS A 153 -7.20 21.50 -1.27
CA HIS A 153 -5.85 21.89 -0.91
C HIS A 153 -5.14 20.76 -0.12
N SER A 154 -3.89 20.50 -0.44
CA SER A 154 -3.09 19.45 0.23
C SER A 154 -1.78 19.97 0.79
N VAL A 155 -1.38 19.41 1.94
CA VAL A 155 -0.06 19.57 2.54
C VAL A 155 0.57 18.18 2.63
N ALA A 156 1.67 17.96 1.90
CA ALA A 156 2.43 16.71 1.95
C ALA A 156 3.58 16.86 2.96
N ILE A 157 3.69 15.95 3.92
CA ILE A 157 4.79 15.93 4.90
C ILE A 157 5.58 14.65 4.69
N LEU A 158 6.90 14.76 4.47
CA LEU A 158 7.76 13.59 4.29
C LEU A 158 9.21 13.91 4.73
N PRO A 159 10.00 12.87 5.12
CA PRO A 159 11.40 13.08 5.50
C PRO A 159 12.25 13.56 4.31
N GLU A 160 13.22 14.44 4.59
CA GLU A 160 14.13 14.98 3.57
C GLU A 160 15.03 13.92 2.92
N GLY A 161 15.31 12.82 3.64
CA GLY A 161 16.14 11.71 3.17
C GLY A 161 15.45 10.75 2.17
N MET A 162 14.22 11.03 1.75
CA MET A 162 13.50 10.19 0.78
C MET A 162 14.03 10.39 -0.65
N SER A 163 13.69 9.45 -1.56
CA SER A 163 14.15 9.50 -2.95
C SER A 163 13.72 10.80 -3.65
N ARG A 164 14.63 11.34 -4.45
CA ARG A 164 14.46 12.62 -5.16
C ARG A 164 13.23 12.63 -6.07
N GLU A 165 12.96 11.53 -6.73
CA GLU A 165 11.83 11.36 -7.64
C GLU A 165 10.48 11.61 -6.94
N ARG A 166 10.40 11.36 -5.63
CA ARG A 166 9.18 11.63 -4.84
C ARG A 166 8.92 13.11 -4.67
N PHE A 167 9.96 13.89 -4.38
CA PHE A 167 9.86 15.36 -4.23
C PHE A 167 9.51 16.03 -5.56
N GLU A 168 10.26 15.71 -6.62
CA GLU A 168 10.04 16.28 -7.96
C GLU A 168 8.61 16.05 -8.45
N TRP A 169 8.05 14.88 -8.17
CA TRP A 169 6.67 14.61 -8.56
C TRP A 169 5.66 15.35 -7.67
N LEU A 170 5.87 15.42 -6.35
CA LEU A 170 4.98 16.14 -5.43
C LEU A 170 4.87 17.62 -5.77
N GLU A 171 5.93 18.26 -6.23
CA GLU A 171 5.93 19.66 -6.68
C GLU A 171 4.92 19.92 -7.80
N THR A 172 4.51 18.88 -8.54
CA THR A 172 3.53 19.01 -9.63
C THR A 172 2.07 18.94 -9.16
N VAL A 173 1.80 18.39 -7.98
CA VAL A 173 0.43 18.10 -7.53
C VAL A 173 0.08 18.63 -6.14
N ALA A 174 1.01 18.66 -5.20
CA ALA A 174 0.78 19.16 -3.85
C ALA A 174 0.65 20.68 -3.82
N SER A 175 -0.20 21.21 -2.94
CA SER A 175 -0.32 22.65 -2.72
C SER A 175 0.85 23.16 -1.87
N GLU A 176 1.31 22.33 -0.93
CA GLU A 176 2.44 22.61 -0.03
C GLU A 176 3.21 21.32 0.26
N ILE A 177 4.53 21.41 0.38
CA ILE A 177 5.41 20.31 0.76
C ILE A 177 6.23 20.73 1.97
N ILE A 178 6.21 19.91 3.02
CA ILE A 178 7.01 20.11 4.23
C ILE A 178 7.99 18.93 4.35
N ALA A 179 9.28 19.22 4.25
CA ALA A 179 10.34 18.25 4.52
C ALA A 179 10.66 18.22 6.01
N THR A 180 10.66 17.04 6.60
CA THR A 180 11.09 16.84 8.01
C THR A 180 12.49 16.22 8.05
N PRO A 181 13.29 16.47 9.12
CA PRO A 181 14.59 15.82 9.23
C PRO A 181 14.51 14.31 9.26
N GLY A 182 15.48 13.62 8.62
CA GLY A 182 15.69 12.19 8.76
C GLY A 182 15.30 11.35 7.55
N THR A 183 15.05 10.08 7.81
CA THR A 183 14.84 9.01 6.81
C THR A 183 13.51 8.28 7.03
N GLU A 184 13.31 7.11 6.39
CA GLU A 184 12.09 6.30 6.44
C GLU A 184 11.56 6.03 7.86
N SER A 185 12.45 5.77 8.82
CA SER A 185 12.06 5.43 10.18
C SER A 185 11.85 6.65 11.11
N ASN A 186 12.00 7.89 10.61
CA ASN A 186 11.84 9.11 11.39
C ASN A 186 10.39 9.59 11.45
N VAL A 187 9.49 8.74 11.92
CA VAL A 187 8.06 9.03 12.02
C VAL A 187 7.74 10.01 13.14
N LYS A 188 8.59 10.08 14.19
CA LYS A 188 8.40 11.03 15.28
C LYS A 188 8.42 12.47 14.79
N GLU A 189 9.38 12.83 13.97
CA GLU A 189 9.53 14.18 13.40
C GLU A 189 8.32 14.57 12.54
N ILE A 190 7.74 13.58 11.83
CA ILE A 190 6.48 13.75 11.12
C ILE A 190 5.32 13.99 12.08
N PHE A 191 5.22 13.22 13.18
CA PHE A 191 4.18 13.41 14.20
C PHE A 191 4.31 14.76 14.92
N ASP A 192 5.52 15.17 15.28
CA ASP A 192 5.75 16.48 15.88
C ASP A 192 5.22 17.60 14.94
N LYS A 193 5.51 17.51 13.65
CA LYS A 193 5.01 18.47 12.67
C LYS A 193 3.51 18.41 12.47
N THR A 194 2.90 17.21 12.51
CA THR A 194 1.44 17.09 12.45
C THR A 194 0.76 17.69 13.66
N HIS A 195 1.31 17.53 14.87
CA HIS A 195 0.78 18.13 16.09
C HIS A 195 0.81 19.65 16.03
N GLU A 196 1.83 20.26 15.40
CA GLU A 196 1.84 21.70 15.16
C GLU A 196 0.67 22.12 14.27
N LEU A 197 0.45 21.40 13.15
CA LEU A 197 -0.59 21.70 12.18
C LEU A 197 -2.01 21.40 12.71
N GLU A 198 -2.18 20.47 13.65
CA GLU A 198 -3.44 20.20 14.33
C GLU A 198 -3.96 21.42 15.13
N GLN A 199 -3.07 22.34 15.50
CA GLN A 199 -3.48 23.60 16.15
C GLN A 199 -4.09 24.62 15.17
N GLU A 200 -3.91 24.39 13.85
CA GLU A 200 -4.51 25.22 12.81
C GLU A 200 -5.91 24.69 12.47
N PRO A 201 -6.98 25.50 12.66
CA PRO A 201 -8.36 25.00 12.59
C PRO A 201 -8.79 24.56 11.18
N ASP A 202 -8.04 24.93 10.15
CA ASP A 202 -8.26 24.53 8.76
C ASP A 202 -7.48 23.29 8.34
N CYS A 203 -6.58 22.75 9.19
CA CYS A 203 -5.82 21.56 8.91
C CYS A 203 -6.56 20.30 9.38
N ILE A 204 -6.80 19.36 8.45
CA ILE A 204 -7.33 18.03 8.76
C ILE A 204 -6.25 17.00 8.47
N ILE A 205 -5.81 16.30 9.52
CA ILE A 205 -4.74 15.31 9.43
C ILE A 205 -5.29 13.96 8.99
N PHE A 206 -4.70 13.40 7.95
CA PHE A 206 -4.99 12.04 7.44
C PHE A 206 -3.86 11.10 7.82
N ASN A 207 -3.84 10.66 9.08
CA ASN A 207 -2.81 9.76 9.59
C ASN A 207 -3.03 8.32 9.11
N GLN A 208 -2.25 7.85 8.12
CA GLN A 208 -2.40 6.52 7.54
C GLN A 208 -2.37 5.37 8.55
N PHE A 209 -1.69 5.55 9.67
CA PHE A 209 -1.52 4.52 10.70
C PHE A 209 -2.76 4.34 11.59
N ALA A 210 -3.68 5.32 11.58
CA ALA A 210 -4.87 5.34 12.42
C ALA A 210 -6.19 5.39 11.62
N GLU A 211 -6.15 5.74 10.33
CA GLU A 211 -7.33 5.91 9.49
C GLU A 211 -7.91 4.56 9.05
N MET A 212 -9.07 4.20 9.59
CA MET A 212 -9.79 2.96 9.24
C MET A 212 -10.23 2.92 7.77
N GLY A 213 -10.33 4.06 7.09
CA GLY A 213 -10.57 4.13 5.64
C GLY A 213 -9.45 3.46 4.81
N ASN A 214 -8.20 3.53 5.27
CA ASN A 214 -7.07 2.80 4.69
C ASN A 214 -7.29 1.27 4.83
N TYR A 215 -7.64 0.80 6.02
CA TYR A 215 -7.98 -0.62 6.26
C TYR A 215 -9.14 -1.07 5.37
N MET A 216 -10.26 -0.35 5.37
CA MET A 216 -11.46 -0.67 4.60
C MET A 216 -11.17 -0.80 3.10
N TRP A 217 -10.43 0.17 2.51
CA TRP A 217 -10.11 0.14 1.09
C TRP A 217 -9.30 -1.10 0.73
N HIS A 218 -8.26 -1.42 1.50
CA HIS A 218 -7.43 -2.60 1.24
C HIS A 218 -8.19 -3.92 1.45
N TYR A 219 -9.04 -3.99 2.48
CA TYR A 219 -9.88 -5.16 2.69
C TYR A 219 -10.75 -5.44 1.47
N HIS A 220 -11.45 -4.42 0.96
CA HIS A 220 -12.40 -4.58 -0.13
C HIS A 220 -11.74 -4.62 -1.52
N VAL A 221 -10.79 -3.75 -1.80
CA VAL A 221 -10.25 -3.62 -3.16
C VAL A 221 -9.04 -4.53 -3.34
N THR A 222 -8.04 -4.45 -2.49
CA THR A 222 -6.82 -5.26 -2.62
C THR A 222 -7.08 -6.73 -2.31
N GLY A 223 -7.78 -7.05 -1.21
CA GLY A 223 -8.04 -8.42 -0.80
C GLY A 223 -8.87 -9.19 -1.84
N ASN A 224 -9.90 -8.55 -2.43
CA ASN A 224 -10.67 -9.19 -3.51
C ASN A 224 -9.84 -9.33 -4.81
N ALA A 225 -8.98 -8.36 -5.14
CA ALA A 225 -8.12 -8.47 -6.31
C ALA A 225 -7.10 -9.62 -6.19
N ILE A 226 -6.52 -9.83 -4.99
CA ILE A 226 -5.64 -10.99 -4.72
C ILE A 226 -6.41 -12.31 -4.88
N ALA A 227 -7.63 -12.39 -4.31
CA ALA A 227 -8.46 -13.59 -4.44
C ALA A 227 -8.80 -13.88 -5.90
N GLU A 228 -9.18 -12.86 -6.67
CA GLU A 228 -9.45 -13.00 -8.10
C GLU A 228 -8.20 -13.41 -8.89
N ALA A 229 -7.04 -12.82 -8.61
CA ALA A 229 -5.78 -13.19 -9.25
C ALA A 229 -5.42 -14.66 -8.95
N PHE A 230 -5.61 -15.11 -7.70
CA PHE A 230 -5.42 -16.52 -7.34
C PHE A 230 -6.38 -17.43 -8.12
N GLU A 231 -7.67 -17.12 -8.18
CA GLU A 231 -8.65 -17.92 -8.92
C GLU A 231 -8.33 -18.01 -10.42
N GLN A 232 -7.73 -16.97 -11.00
CA GLN A 232 -7.32 -16.95 -12.41
C GLN A 232 -6.04 -17.75 -12.69
N MET A 233 -5.10 -17.81 -11.75
CA MET A 233 -3.80 -18.46 -11.97
C MET A 233 -3.72 -19.89 -11.46
N LYS A 234 -4.62 -20.29 -10.54
CA LYS A 234 -4.56 -21.60 -9.89
C LYS A 234 -4.72 -22.74 -10.87
N GLY A 235 -3.88 -23.76 -10.71
CA GLY A 235 -4.03 -25.07 -11.34
C GLY A 235 -4.80 -26.06 -10.47
N GLU A 236 -4.98 -27.26 -10.98
CA GLU A 236 -5.61 -28.35 -10.25
C GLU A 236 -4.79 -28.69 -8.97
N GLY A 237 -5.45 -28.72 -7.82
CA GLY A 237 -4.82 -29.00 -6.53
C GLY A 237 -4.14 -27.82 -5.86
N ASP A 238 -4.06 -26.67 -6.51
CA ASP A 238 -3.47 -25.46 -5.92
C ASP A 238 -4.35 -24.90 -4.80
N ARG A 239 -3.69 -24.42 -3.75
CA ARG A 239 -4.35 -23.72 -2.63
C ARG A 239 -3.66 -22.39 -2.32
N LEU A 240 -4.42 -21.39 -1.97
CA LEU A 240 -3.87 -20.18 -1.39
C LEU A 240 -3.45 -20.50 0.06
N PHE A 241 -2.14 -20.75 0.24
CA PHE A 241 -1.58 -21.06 1.55
C PHE A 241 -1.69 -19.86 2.49
N GLY A 242 -1.44 -18.66 1.96
CA GLY A 242 -1.51 -17.44 2.73
C GLY A 242 -1.06 -16.21 1.96
N ALA A 243 -0.97 -15.13 2.69
CA ALA A 243 -0.40 -13.87 2.20
C ALA A 243 0.59 -13.31 3.21
N ILE A 244 1.57 -12.55 2.72
CA ILE A 244 2.53 -11.85 3.56
C ILE A 244 2.76 -10.45 3.02
N PHE A 245 2.75 -9.45 3.90
CA PHE A 245 2.92 -8.05 3.51
C PHE A 245 3.88 -7.36 4.47
N THR A 246 4.87 -6.66 3.92
CA THR A 246 5.69 -5.76 4.73
C THR A 246 4.84 -4.58 5.23
N SER A 247 4.98 -4.27 6.51
CA SER A 247 4.17 -3.25 7.17
C SER A 247 4.87 -1.90 7.22
N GLY A 248 4.23 -0.88 6.64
CA GLY A 248 4.36 0.51 7.05
C GLY A 248 3.11 0.85 7.83
N SER A 249 2.06 1.38 7.18
CA SER A 249 0.78 1.70 7.84
C SER A 249 -0.10 0.48 8.20
N ALA A 250 0.30 -0.73 7.83
CA ALA A 250 -0.50 -1.96 7.93
C ALA A 250 -1.80 -1.97 7.10
N GLY A 251 -2.00 -1.04 6.18
CA GLY A 251 -3.19 -1.03 5.32
C GLY A 251 -3.33 -2.33 4.52
N THR A 252 -2.24 -2.82 3.90
CA THR A 252 -2.24 -4.07 3.12
C THR A 252 -2.52 -5.31 3.97
N MET A 253 -2.28 -5.26 5.29
CA MET A 253 -2.65 -6.35 6.22
C MET A 253 -4.16 -6.63 6.23
N ALA A 254 -4.99 -5.59 5.98
CA ALA A 254 -6.43 -5.75 5.83
C ALA A 254 -6.81 -6.67 4.64
N SER A 255 -5.97 -6.71 3.59
CA SER A 255 -6.15 -7.68 2.48
C SER A 255 -6.00 -9.12 2.97
N GLY A 256 -5.09 -9.34 3.92
CA GLY A 256 -4.92 -10.64 4.58
C GLY A 256 -6.15 -11.03 5.42
N ASP A 257 -6.78 -10.07 6.07
CA ASP A 257 -8.06 -10.32 6.78
C ASP A 257 -9.13 -10.76 5.78
N ARG A 258 -9.23 -10.10 4.62
CA ARG A 258 -10.15 -10.52 3.55
C ARG A 258 -9.83 -11.91 3.01
N ILE A 259 -8.55 -12.22 2.81
CA ILE A 259 -8.10 -13.54 2.38
C ILE A 259 -8.51 -14.61 3.39
N LYS A 260 -8.35 -14.38 4.69
CA LYS A 260 -8.79 -15.32 5.73
C LYS A 260 -10.31 -15.48 5.80
N ASP A 261 -11.07 -14.42 5.52
CA ASP A 261 -12.54 -14.52 5.45
C ASP A 261 -12.98 -15.40 4.25
N LEU A 262 -12.24 -15.35 3.12
CA LEU A 262 -12.52 -16.18 1.93
C LEU A 262 -11.90 -17.58 2.02
N TYR A 263 -10.71 -17.68 2.59
CA TYR A 263 -9.91 -18.90 2.74
C TYR A 263 -9.51 -19.08 4.21
N PRO A 264 -10.39 -19.64 5.07
CA PRO A 264 -10.19 -19.64 6.54
C PRO A 264 -8.94 -20.37 7.04
N LYS A 265 -8.32 -21.21 6.20
CA LYS A 265 -7.07 -21.91 6.52
C LYS A 265 -5.82 -21.13 6.10
N ALA A 266 -5.98 -20.00 5.40
CA ALA A 266 -4.86 -19.21 4.94
C ALA A 266 -4.12 -18.57 6.13
N LYS A 267 -2.78 -18.49 6.01
CA LYS A 267 -1.91 -17.81 6.98
C LYS A 267 -1.69 -16.36 6.56
N LEU A 268 -1.57 -15.48 7.54
CA LEU A 268 -1.24 -14.07 7.32
C LEU A 268 0.10 -13.75 7.98
N GLY A 269 1.10 -13.42 7.17
CA GLY A 269 2.40 -12.93 7.60
C GLY A 269 2.51 -11.41 7.54
N VAL A 270 3.31 -10.84 8.43
CA VAL A 270 3.74 -9.44 8.38
C VAL A 270 5.25 -9.40 8.28
N GLY A 271 5.77 -8.58 7.35
CA GLY A 271 7.20 -8.33 7.17
C GLY A 271 7.61 -6.99 7.75
N GLU A 272 8.83 -6.90 8.25
CA GLU A 272 9.46 -5.64 8.66
C GLU A 272 10.97 -5.64 8.33
N ALA A 273 11.65 -4.52 8.53
CA ALA A 273 13.09 -4.44 8.37
C ALA A 273 13.80 -4.96 9.63
N LEU A 274 14.79 -5.84 9.48
CA LEU A 274 15.58 -6.36 10.60
C LEU A 274 16.26 -5.24 11.41
N GLN A 275 16.61 -4.13 10.76
CA GLN A 275 17.18 -2.95 11.43
C GLN A 275 16.15 -2.18 12.29
N CYS A 276 14.84 -2.46 12.10
CA CYS A 276 13.76 -1.86 12.88
C CYS A 276 12.74 -2.94 13.30
N PRO A 277 13.16 -3.91 14.17
CA PRO A 277 12.40 -5.12 14.47
C PRO A 277 11.33 -4.86 15.55
N THR A 278 10.37 -3.99 15.25
CA THR A 278 9.36 -3.53 16.23
C THR A 278 8.42 -4.67 16.62
N LEU A 279 7.97 -5.47 15.65
CA LEU A 279 7.03 -6.57 15.89
C LEU A 279 7.74 -7.81 16.43
N LEU A 280 8.92 -8.12 15.89
CA LEU A 280 9.69 -9.29 16.29
C LEU A 280 10.29 -9.12 17.69
N GLU A 281 11.05 -8.05 17.91
CA GLU A 281 11.92 -7.87 19.08
C GLU A 281 11.59 -6.66 19.96
N ASN A 282 10.50 -5.92 19.69
CA ASN A 282 10.17 -4.62 20.32
C ASN A 282 11.30 -3.58 20.13
N GLY A 283 12.07 -3.72 19.05
CA GLY A 283 13.23 -2.89 18.74
C GLY A 283 12.90 -1.72 17.82
N PHE A 284 13.88 -0.89 17.56
CA PHE A 284 13.80 0.18 16.58
C PHE A 284 15.17 0.54 16.04
N GLY A 285 15.20 1.07 14.82
CA GLY A 285 16.42 1.57 14.18
C GLY A 285 16.12 2.22 12.85
N ALA A 286 17.13 2.79 12.23
CA ALA A 286 17.04 3.28 10.85
C ALA A 286 17.27 2.12 9.88
N HIS A 287 16.55 2.16 8.75
CA HIS A 287 16.69 1.17 7.67
C HIS A 287 16.54 1.82 6.29
N ARG A 288 16.86 1.07 5.23
CA ARG A 288 16.85 1.51 3.83
C ARG A 288 15.73 0.89 2.99
N ILE A 289 14.79 0.16 3.58
CA ILE A 289 13.64 -0.38 2.85
C ILE A 289 12.55 0.70 2.80
N GLU A 290 12.60 1.58 1.79
CA GLU A 290 11.64 2.66 1.64
C GLU A 290 10.21 2.14 1.46
N GLY A 291 9.26 2.73 2.17
CA GLY A 291 7.82 2.42 2.12
C GLY A 291 7.33 1.46 3.19
N ILE A 292 8.21 0.97 4.05
CA ILE A 292 7.87 0.11 5.19
C ILE A 292 8.59 0.54 6.46
N GLY A 293 8.29 -0.16 7.55
CA GLY A 293 8.96 0.00 8.83
C GLY A 293 8.47 1.22 9.59
N ASP A 294 8.32 1.06 10.86
CA ASP A 294 7.95 2.12 11.79
C ASP A 294 8.37 1.71 13.19
N LYS A 295 8.73 2.67 14.00
CA LYS A 295 9.06 2.44 15.42
C LYS A 295 7.83 2.23 16.29
N HIS A 296 6.69 1.86 15.69
CA HIS A 296 5.42 1.62 16.37
C HIS A 296 4.52 0.64 15.62
N VAL A 297 3.59 0.03 16.32
CA VAL A 297 2.57 -0.84 15.72
C VAL A 297 1.39 0.03 15.28
N PRO A 298 1.02 0.04 13.98
CA PRO A 298 -0.09 0.83 13.49
C PRO A 298 -1.42 0.51 14.20
N TRP A 299 -2.23 1.55 14.44
CA TRP A 299 -3.55 1.40 15.05
C TRP A 299 -4.43 0.44 14.27
N ILE A 300 -4.41 0.58 12.93
CA ILE A 300 -5.22 -0.22 12.01
C ILE A 300 -4.70 -1.64 11.74
N HIS A 301 -3.61 -2.07 12.40
CA HIS A 301 -3.12 -3.45 12.28
C HIS A 301 -3.97 -4.39 13.15
N ASN A 302 -4.71 -5.29 12.55
CA ASN A 302 -5.43 -6.36 13.23
C ASN A 302 -4.46 -7.48 13.64
N VAL A 303 -3.67 -7.22 14.68
CA VAL A 303 -2.62 -8.13 15.16
C VAL A 303 -3.18 -9.50 15.55
N LYS A 304 -4.41 -9.55 16.08
CA LYS A 304 -5.07 -10.80 16.48
C LYS A 304 -5.18 -11.79 15.32
N ASN A 305 -5.25 -11.29 14.09
CA ASN A 305 -5.38 -12.10 12.89
C ASN A 305 -4.05 -12.43 12.20
N THR A 306 -2.94 -11.87 12.65
CA THR A 306 -1.59 -12.10 12.11
C THR A 306 -1.01 -13.41 12.68
N ASP A 307 -0.41 -14.24 11.81
CA ASP A 307 0.13 -15.57 12.19
C ASP A 307 1.64 -15.61 12.29
N LEU A 308 2.36 -14.76 11.53
CA LEU A 308 3.80 -14.83 11.37
C LEU A 308 4.39 -13.43 11.25
N VAL A 309 5.53 -13.18 11.92
CA VAL A 309 6.41 -12.02 11.69
C VAL A 309 7.66 -12.49 10.96
N VAL A 310 8.10 -11.73 9.97
CA VAL A 310 9.30 -12.02 9.17
C VAL A 310 10.11 -10.74 9.01
N ASP A 311 11.35 -10.75 9.47
CA ASP A 311 12.27 -9.64 9.25
C ASP A 311 13.17 -9.88 8.05
N ILE A 312 13.40 -8.82 7.27
CA ILE A 312 14.30 -8.78 6.13
C ILE A 312 15.44 -7.82 6.42
N ASP A 313 16.67 -8.28 6.25
CA ASP A 313 17.83 -7.39 6.27
C ASP A 313 17.71 -6.38 5.13
N ASP A 314 17.89 -5.10 5.43
CA ASP A 314 17.78 -4.06 4.41
C ASP A 314 18.88 -4.18 3.35
N GLU A 315 20.03 -4.77 3.68
CA GLU A 315 21.10 -5.10 2.73
C GLU A 315 20.63 -6.06 1.65
N ASP A 316 19.85 -7.10 2.00
CA ASP A 316 19.29 -8.03 1.02
C ASP A 316 18.44 -7.29 -0.01
N SER A 317 17.59 -6.38 0.44
CA SER A 317 16.75 -5.57 -0.45
C SER A 317 17.57 -4.66 -1.37
N GLN A 318 18.67 -4.06 -0.88
CA GLN A 318 19.53 -3.18 -1.67
C GLN A 318 20.35 -3.98 -2.71
N LYS A 319 20.89 -5.13 -2.35
CA LYS A 319 21.64 -6.01 -3.28
C LYS A 319 20.73 -6.57 -4.36
N VAL A 320 19.52 -6.99 -4.01
CA VAL A 320 18.52 -7.44 -4.99
C VAL A 320 18.04 -6.29 -5.89
N LEU A 321 17.94 -5.06 -5.39
CA LEU A 321 17.62 -3.89 -6.23
C LEU A 321 18.67 -3.71 -7.35
N ARG A 322 19.97 -3.82 -7.04
CA ARG A 322 21.03 -3.78 -8.06
C ARG A 322 20.95 -4.97 -9.01
N LEU A 323 20.81 -6.18 -8.48
CA LEU A 323 20.68 -7.41 -9.26
C LEU A 323 19.58 -7.31 -10.33
N PHE A 324 18.44 -6.73 -9.99
CA PHE A 324 17.29 -6.61 -10.88
C PHE A 324 17.40 -5.47 -11.90
N ASN A 325 18.14 -4.42 -11.57
CA ASN A 325 18.15 -3.19 -12.38
C ASN A 325 19.45 -2.94 -13.15
N GLU A 326 20.55 -3.63 -12.81
CA GLU A 326 21.80 -3.46 -13.53
C GLU A 326 21.98 -4.53 -14.63
N PRO A 327 22.59 -4.19 -15.78
CA PRO A 327 22.73 -5.12 -16.92
C PRO A 327 23.41 -6.45 -16.57
N ALA A 328 24.50 -6.39 -15.79
CA ALA A 328 25.24 -7.61 -15.38
C ALA A 328 24.38 -8.53 -14.51
N GLY A 329 23.48 -7.98 -13.68
CA GLY A 329 22.53 -8.74 -12.87
C GLY A 329 21.53 -9.50 -13.74
N ARG A 330 20.87 -8.79 -14.67
CA ARG A 330 19.91 -9.42 -15.60
C ARG A 330 20.55 -10.48 -16.50
N GLU A 331 21.80 -10.24 -16.96
CA GLU A 331 22.56 -11.22 -17.74
C GLU A 331 22.88 -12.46 -16.91
N TYR A 332 23.28 -12.26 -15.65
CA TYR A 332 23.53 -13.37 -14.75
C TYR A 332 22.28 -14.21 -14.51
N LEU A 333 21.16 -13.59 -14.15
CA LEU A 333 19.88 -14.27 -13.93
C LEU A 333 19.43 -15.06 -15.16
N ARG A 334 19.60 -14.50 -16.37
CA ARG A 334 19.36 -15.23 -17.63
C ARG A 334 20.22 -16.48 -17.73
N SER A 335 21.53 -16.35 -17.43
CA SER A 335 22.45 -17.51 -17.47
C SER A 335 22.18 -18.54 -16.37
N ALA A 336 21.52 -18.14 -15.28
CA ALA A 336 21.07 -19.02 -14.20
C ALA A 336 19.73 -19.72 -14.50
N GLY A 337 19.11 -19.45 -15.67
CA GLY A 337 17.90 -20.12 -16.12
C GLY A 337 16.59 -19.38 -15.81
N VAL A 338 16.66 -18.14 -15.30
CA VAL A 338 15.45 -17.33 -15.07
C VAL A 338 14.79 -16.98 -16.41
N PRO A 339 13.48 -17.26 -16.60
CA PRO A 339 12.78 -17.04 -17.87
C PRO A 339 12.79 -15.57 -18.31
N GLU A 340 12.85 -15.34 -19.64
CA GLU A 340 12.86 -13.99 -20.23
C GLU A 340 11.64 -13.15 -19.85
N GLU A 341 10.48 -13.77 -19.71
CA GLU A 341 9.28 -13.07 -19.25
C GLU A 341 9.44 -12.52 -17.83
N THR A 342 10.04 -13.32 -16.93
CA THR A 342 10.37 -12.88 -15.57
C THR A 342 11.38 -11.74 -15.59
N LEU A 343 12.43 -11.85 -16.42
CA LEU A 343 13.46 -10.79 -16.55
C LEU A 343 12.88 -9.46 -17.01
N LYS A 344 11.87 -9.46 -17.89
CA LYS A 344 11.15 -8.25 -18.31
C LYS A 344 10.38 -7.60 -17.16
N ASN A 345 9.90 -8.41 -16.23
CA ASN A 345 9.10 -7.96 -15.10
C ASN A 345 9.91 -7.48 -13.88
N LEU A 346 11.24 -7.60 -13.90
CA LEU A 346 12.08 -7.19 -12.76
C LEU A 346 12.02 -5.68 -12.48
N GLU A 347 11.75 -4.86 -13.48
CA GLU A 347 11.53 -3.41 -13.29
C GLU A 347 10.26 -3.06 -12.50
N LEU A 348 9.35 -4.02 -12.33
CA LEU A 348 8.12 -3.83 -11.56
C LEU A 348 8.37 -3.84 -10.03
N PHE A 349 9.57 -4.22 -9.61
CA PHE A 349 9.93 -4.31 -8.20
C PHE A 349 10.53 -2.99 -7.71
N GLY A 350 9.78 -2.27 -6.85
CA GLY A 350 10.36 -1.29 -5.95
C GLY A 350 10.99 -1.97 -4.73
N ILE A 351 11.63 -1.19 -3.85
CA ILE A 351 12.38 -1.74 -2.70
C ILE A 351 11.47 -2.57 -1.77
N SER A 352 10.29 -2.05 -1.40
CA SER A 352 9.35 -2.81 -0.57
C SER A 352 8.75 -4.03 -1.27
N GLY A 353 8.63 -4.01 -2.61
CA GLY A 353 8.23 -5.16 -3.42
C GLY A 353 9.26 -6.29 -3.37
N ILE A 354 10.56 -5.95 -3.36
CA ILE A 354 11.67 -6.90 -3.16
C ILE A 354 11.56 -7.51 -1.76
N ALA A 355 11.40 -6.69 -0.72
CA ALA A 355 11.24 -7.19 0.65
C ALA A 355 10.02 -8.12 0.78
N ASN A 356 8.89 -7.80 0.14
CA ASN A 356 7.71 -8.68 0.08
C ASN A 356 8.01 -10.03 -0.59
N MET A 357 8.77 -10.04 -1.67
CA MET A 357 9.23 -11.27 -2.32
C MET A 357 10.10 -12.10 -1.38
N LEU A 358 11.07 -11.49 -0.71
CA LEU A 358 11.95 -12.17 0.24
C LEU A 358 11.17 -12.73 1.44
N CYS A 359 10.21 -11.96 1.99
CA CYS A 359 9.29 -12.46 3.02
C CYS A 359 8.50 -13.69 2.55
N ALA A 360 8.00 -13.69 1.31
CA ALA A 360 7.26 -14.81 0.74
C ALA A 360 8.17 -16.04 0.55
N ILE A 361 9.43 -15.85 0.16
CA ILE A 361 10.43 -16.93 0.06
C ILE A 361 10.70 -17.53 1.45
N LYS A 362 10.93 -16.68 2.48
CA LYS A 362 11.15 -17.14 3.87
C LYS A 362 9.92 -17.90 4.39
N MET A 363 8.72 -17.38 4.16
CA MET A 363 7.47 -18.05 4.53
C MET A 363 7.33 -19.42 3.86
N ALA A 364 7.65 -19.51 2.56
CA ALA A 364 7.59 -20.76 1.80
C ALA A 364 8.59 -21.79 2.33
N LYS A 365 9.81 -21.37 2.68
CA LYS A 365 10.84 -22.25 3.28
C LYS A 365 10.44 -22.69 4.69
N TYR A 366 9.96 -21.78 5.51
CA TYR A 366 9.58 -22.06 6.90
C TYR A 366 8.46 -23.10 7.01
N TYR A 367 7.43 -23.02 6.16
CA TYR A 367 6.32 -23.96 6.14
C TYR A 367 6.52 -25.13 5.19
N GLU A 368 7.74 -25.28 4.60
CA GLU A 368 8.10 -26.38 3.67
C GLU A 368 7.08 -26.53 2.52
N LEU A 369 6.68 -25.40 1.93
CA LEU A 369 5.60 -25.34 0.93
C LEU A 369 5.99 -26.06 -0.37
N THR A 370 4.98 -26.58 -1.03
CA THR A 370 5.09 -27.40 -2.25
C THR A 370 4.65 -26.61 -3.50
N GLU A 371 4.75 -27.22 -4.67
CA GLU A 371 4.30 -26.67 -5.96
C GLU A 371 2.79 -26.39 -6.04
N HIS A 372 2.01 -26.92 -5.11
CA HIS A 372 0.56 -26.68 -5.00
C HIS A 372 0.21 -25.54 -4.03
N ASP A 373 1.20 -24.98 -3.37
CA ASP A 373 0.98 -23.88 -2.43
C ASP A 373 1.25 -22.54 -3.09
N VAL A 374 0.36 -21.57 -2.87
CA VAL A 374 0.49 -20.20 -3.36
C VAL A 374 0.63 -19.25 -2.17
N VAL A 375 1.66 -18.43 -2.18
CA VAL A 375 1.84 -17.31 -1.23
C VAL A 375 1.63 -16.01 -2.00
N ALA A 376 0.69 -15.18 -1.54
CA ALA A 376 0.39 -13.90 -2.17
C ALA A 376 1.10 -12.73 -1.46
N SER A 377 1.48 -11.71 -2.23
CA SER A 377 1.94 -10.43 -1.72
C SER A 377 1.75 -9.31 -2.76
N VAL A 378 2.34 -8.13 -2.53
CA VAL A 378 2.20 -6.97 -3.40
C VAL A 378 3.55 -6.38 -3.78
N MET A 379 3.69 -5.90 -5.00
CA MET A 379 4.70 -4.92 -5.41
C MET A 379 4.05 -3.55 -5.31
N THR A 380 4.39 -2.81 -4.26
CA THR A 380 3.75 -1.54 -3.89
C THR A 380 3.89 -0.49 -4.98
N ASP A 381 5.12 -0.35 -5.50
CA ASP A 381 5.55 0.52 -6.58
C ASP A 381 6.61 -0.18 -7.45
N SER A 382 7.33 0.54 -8.28
CA SER A 382 8.31 -0.04 -9.21
C SER A 382 9.68 0.63 -9.10
N ALA A 383 10.71 0.01 -9.71
CA ALA A 383 12.09 0.49 -9.73
C ALA A 383 12.25 1.92 -10.29
N VAL A 384 11.29 2.38 -11.11
CA VAL A 384 11.29 3.75 -11.66
C VAL A 384 11.37 4.82 -10.56
N MET A 385 10.83 4.50 -9.36
CA MET A 385 10.84 5.42 -8.21
C MET A 385 12.16 5.45 -7.44
N TYR A 386 13.15 4.66 -7.85
CA TYR A 386 14.39 4.40 -7.11
C TYR A 386 15.65 4.53 -7.98
N SER A 387 15.57 5.23 -9.11
CA SER A 387 16.73 5.44 -10.00
C SER A 387 17.87 6.17 -9.30
N SER A 388 17.57 7.10 -8.39
CA SER A 388 18.56 7.78 -7.56
C SER A 388 19.25 6.81 -6.61
N ARG A 389 18.50 5.87 -6.00
CA ARG A 389 19.05 4.87 -5.08
C ARG A 389 20.01 3.90 -5.80
N VAL A 390 19.68 3.46 -7.00
CA VAL A 390 20.59 2.62 -7.80
C VAL A 390 21.89 3.37 -8.10
N ARG A 391 21.83 4.67 -8.43
CA ARG A 391 23.04 5.50 -8.65
C ARG A 391 23.87 5.67 -7.38
N GLU A 392 23.24 5.95 -6.24
CA GLU A 392 23.92 6.03 -4.94
C GLU A 392 24.67 4.73 -4.61
N LEU A 393 24.06 3.57 -4.86
CA LEU A 393 24.69 2.27 -4.68
C LEU A 393 25.85 2.05 -5.67
N GLN A 394 25.73 2.52 -6.91
CA GLN A 394 26.84 2.48 -7.89
C GLN A 394 28.00 3.37 -7.47
N GLU A 395 27.74 4.55 -6.91
CA GLU A 395 28.76 5.47 -6.39
C GLU A 395 29.46 4.89 -5.16
N ALA A 396 28.73 4.24 -4.29
CA ALA A 396 29.27 3.66 -3.06
C ALA A 396 30.07 2.36 -3.31
N ASP A 397 29.51 1.44 -4.11
CA ASP A 397 30.03 0.08 -4.27
C ASP A 397 30.76 -0.12 -5.62
N GLY A 398 30.77 0.88 -6.50
CA GLY A 398 31.37 0.81 -7.83
C GLY A 398 30.53 0.06 -8.86
N ALA A 399 31.14 -0.24 -10.01
CA ALA A 399 30.50 -0.93 -11.12
C ALA A 399 30.02 -2.34 -10.72
N TYR A 400 28.78 -2.68 -11.09
CA TYR A 400 28.20 -3.98 -10.79
C TYR A 400 28.72 -5.04 -11.78
N THR A 401 29.35 -6.07 -11.25
CA THR A 401 29.96 -7.13 -12.07
C THR A 401 29.13 -8.41 -12.08
N ARG A 402 29.48 -9.33 -13.00
CA ARG A 402 28.85 -10.65 -13.05
C ARG A 402 29.12 -11.47 -11.78
N GLU A 403 30.30 -11.32 -11.19
CA GLU A 403 30.68 -11.99 -9.94
C GLU A 403 29.84 -11.46 -8.77
N MET A 404 29.62 -10.14 -8.69
CA MET A 404 28.72 -9.54 -7.70
C MET A 404 27.29 -10.05 -7.89
N ALA A 405 26.81 -10.11 -9.12
CA ALA A 405 25.48 -10.65 -9.43
C ALA A 405 25.33 -12.12 -9.00
N ALA A 406 26.37 -12.92 -9.20
CA ALA A 406 26.38 -14.31 -8.76
C ALA A 406 26.29 -14.41 -7.23
N VAL A 407 27.10 -13.62 -6.51
CA VAL A 407 27.07 -13.59 -5.04
C VAL A 407 25.70 -13.13 -4.56
N ASP A 408 25.19 -12.03 -5.09
CA ASP A 408 23.92 -11.42 -4.65
C ASP A 408 22.75 -12.39 -4.88
N PHE A 409 22.66 -13.03 -6.05
CA PHE A 409 21.59 -13.98 -6.34
C PHE A 409 21.62 -15.19 -5.40
N HIS A 410 22.82 -15.76 -5.18
CA HIS A 410 22.96 -16.95 -4.34
C HIS A 410 22.89 -16.66 -2.85
N THR A 411 23.24 -15.45 -2.40
CA THR A 411 23.21 -15.07 -0.98
C THR A 411 21.85 -14.49 -0.60
N HIS A 412 21.37 -13.50 -1.36
CA HIS A 412 20.24 -12.63 -0.97
C HIS A 412 18.87 -13.06 -1.54
N ILE A 413 18.84 -14.11 -2.40
CA ILE A 413 17.58 -14.73 -2.85
C ILE A 413 17.58 -16.22 -2.55
N LEU A 414 18.46 -17.01 -3.21
CA LEU A 414 18.44 -18.46 -3.03
C LEU A 414 18.90 -18.87 -1.62
N GLY A 415 19.82 -18.11 -1.04
CA GLY A 415 20.39 -18.33 0.28
C GLY A 415 19.56 -17.79 1.44
N GLU A 416 18.42 -17.15 1.17
CA GLU A 416 17.50 -16.67 2.23
C GLU A 416 17.23 -17.78 3.26
N LYS A 417 17.37 -17.42 4.54
CA LYS A 417 17.23 -18.36 5.66
C LYS A 417 15.88 -18.18 6.34
N THR A 418 15.54 -19.11 7.24
CA THR A 418 14.35 -19.05 8.10
C THR A 418 14.67 -18.48 9.50
N ASP A 419 15.71 -17.65 9.58
CA ASP A 419 16.04 -16.83 10.76
C ASP A 419 15.20 -15.54 10.82
N ASN A 420 15.25 -14.85 11.94
CA ASN A 420 14.54 -13.60 12.15
C ASN A 420 13.04 -13.71 11.79
N MET A 421 12.41 -14.78 12.28
CA MET A 421 11.00 -15.09 12.07
C MET A 421 10.35 -15.54 13.38
N LEU A 422 9.06 -15.25 13.54
CA LEU A 422 8.30 -15.69 14.71
C LEU A 422 6.87 -16.06 14.31
N GLU A 423 6.50 -17.34 14.47
CA GLU A 423 5.10 -17.75 14.41
C GLU A 423 4.37 -17.31 15.68
N LEU A 424 3.33 -16.48 15.51
CA LEU A 424 2.67 -15.81 16.62
C LEU A 424 1.66 -16.73 17.35
N THR A 425 1.97 -17.07 18.58
CA THR A 425 1.01 -17.64 19.53
C THR A 425 0.07 -16.56 20.08
N TYR A 426 -0.94 -16.93 20.86
CA TYR A 426 -1.82 -15.95 21.51
C TYR A 426 -1.04 -14.93 22.39
N PRO A 427 -0.10 -15.34 23.27
CA PRO A 427 0.71 -14.40 24.03
C PRO A 427 1.52 -13.45 23.16
N GLU A 428 2.11 -13.95 22.07
CA GLU A 428 2.89 -13.13 21.13
C GLU A 428 2.04 -12.07 20.41
N ARG A 429 0.88 -12.47 19.89
CA ARG A 429 -0.07 -11.53 19.30
C ARG A 429 -0.50 -10.45 20.30
N LYS A 430 -0.75 -10.86 21.56
CA LYS A 430 -1.15 -9.92 22.61
C LYS A 430 -0.02 -8.98 22.99
N ARG A 431 1.24 -9.45 23.02
CA ARG A 431 2.44 -8.63 23.20
C ARG A 431 2.51 -7.54 22.15
N VAL A 432 2.49 -7.92 20.86
CA VAL A 432 2.54 -6.98 19.73
C VAL A 432 1.36 -5.99 19.78
N HIS A 433 0.14 -6.46 20.06
CA HIS A 433 -1.03 -5.59 20.19
C HIS A 433 -0.83 -4.56 21.31
N ASN A 434 -0.31 -4.97 22.46
CA ASN A 434 -0.10 -4.08 23.60
C ASN A 434 0.95 -3.00 23.35
N LEU A 435 1.90 -3.20 22.42
CA LEU A 435 2.85 -2.15 22.02
C LEU A 435 2.15 -0.90 21.48
N LYS A 436 0.95 -1.02 20.96
CA LYS A 436 0.13 0.12 20.52
C LYS A 436 -0.13 1.14 21.64
N TYR A 437 -0.15 0.70 22.91
CA TYR A 437 -0.41 1.56 24.04
C TYR A 437 0.52 2.78 24.08
N TYR A 438 1.81 2.54 23.92
CA TYR A 438 2.84 3.60 24.07
C TYR A 438 2.73 4.70 23.02
N THR A 439 2.35 4.38 21.78
CA THR A 439 2.15 5.38 20.74
C THR A 439 0.75 5.97 20.79
N TRP A 440 -0.26 5.12 20.82
CA TRP A 440 -1.63 5.58 20.56
C TRP A 440 -2.34 6.11 21.78
N VAL A 441 -2.16 5.48 22.95
CA VAL A 441 -2.79 5.93 24.19
C VAL A 441 -1.98 7.05 24.84
N GLU A 442 -0.66 6.89 24.98
CA GLU A 442 0.17 7.88 25.67
C GLU A 442 0.47 9.12 24.84
N GLN A 443 0.49 9.04 23.48
CA GLN A 443 0.98 10.13 22.65
C GLN A 443 -0.03 10.63 21.60
N GLN A 444 -0.99 9.80 21.16
CA GLN A 444 -1.87 10.09 20.02
C GLN A 444 -3.36 10.20 20.43
N GLY A 445 -3.66 10.40 21.70
CA GLY A 445 -4.98 10.72 22.21
C GLY A 445 -6.03 9.60 22.13
N LYS A 446 -5.62 8.34 21.85
CA LYS A 446 -6.51 7.19 21.96
C LYS A 446 -6.70 6.79 23.40
N THR A 447 -7.79 6.07 23.72
CA THR A 447 -8.05 5.56 25.06
C THR A 447 -7.69 4.08 25.20
N SER A 448 -7.51 3.62 26.44
CA SER A 448 -7.31 2.20 26.75
C SER A 448 -8.55 1.38 26.38
N GLU A 449 -9.75 1.95 26.46
CA GLU A 449 -11.02 1.32 26.08
C GLU A 449 -11.04 1.08 24.59
N GLU A 450 -10.66 2.07 23.76
CA GLU A 450 -10.55 1.92 22.32
C GLU A 450 -9.52 0.84 21.94
N LEU A 451 -8.34 0.85 22.60
CA LEU A 451 -7.31 -0.18 22.37
C LEU A 451 -7.83 -1.58 22.71
N ASN A 452 -8.54 -1.73 23.83
CA ASN A 452 -9.12 -3.00 24.23
C ASN A 452 -10.24 -3.44 23.27
N ALA A 453 -11.04 -2.52 22.75
CA ALA A 453 -12.08 -2.83 21.76
C ALA A 453 -11.48 -3.47 20.49
N LEU A 454 -10.34 -2.99 19.98
CA LEU A 454 -9.64 -3.60 18.84
C LEU A 454 -9.28 -5.08 19.07
N TRP A 455 -9.16 -5.51 20.32
CA TRP A 455 -8.83 -6.91 20.65
C TRP A 455 -10.04 -7.75 21.02
N TYR A 456 -10.98 -7.21 21.79
CA TYR A 456 -12.06 -7.97 22.41
C TYR A 456 -13.40 -7.79 21.70
N ASP A 457 -13.60 -6.71 20.95
CA ASP A 457 -14.86 -6.37 20.31
C ASP A 457 -14.72 -6.39 18.78
N GLN A 458 -14.68 -7.60 18.22
CA GLN A 458 -14.54 -7.82 16.78
C GLN A 458 -15.71 -7.21 16.00
N GLU A 459 -16.94 -7.37 16.49
CA GLU A 459 -18.17 -6.95 15.82
C GLU A 459 -18.24 -5.43 15.66
N ASN A 460 -18.03 -4.69 16.74
CA ASN A 460 -18.15 -3.22 16.72
C ASN A 460 -16.85 -2.51 16.28
N THR A 461 -15.78 -3.24 15.99
CA THR A 461 -14.52 -2.70 15.46
C THR A 461 -14.31 -3.14 14.01
N TRP A 462 -13.61 -4.26 13.80
CA TRP A 462 -13.18 -4.69 12.46
C TRP A 462 -14.35 -5.00 11.53
N ASP A 463 -15.39 -5.69 12.02
CA ASP A 463 -16.54 -6.08 11.18
C ASP A 463 -17.42 -4.85 10.85
N SER A 464 -17.55 -3.92 11.77
CA SER A 464 -18.19 -2.61 11.51
C SER A 464 -17.47 -1.83 10.40
N VAL A 465 -16.14 -1.74 10.48
CA VAL A 465 -15.35 -1.03 9.44
C VAL A 465 -15.46 -1.74 8.09
N LYS A 466 -15.49 -3.08 8.06
CA LYS A 466 -15.72 -3.83 6.81
C LYS A 466 -17.09 -3.51 6.22
N ALA A 467 -18.13 -3.37 7.03
CA ALA A 467 -19.48 -3.03 6.59
C ALA A 467 -19.66 -1.58 6.13
N ASP A 468 -18.83 -0.65 6.61
CA ASP A 468 -18.92 0.77 6.26
C ASP A 468 -18.76 1.03 4.74
N ALA A 469 -18.14 0.13 3.98
CA ALA A 469 -17.95 0.30 2.54
C ALA A 469 -19.27 0.44 1.77
N ASP A 470 -20.28 -0.36 2.10
CA ASP A 470 -21.59 -0.30 1.43
C ASP A 470 -22.29 1.03 1.73
N ARG A 471 -22.19 1.49 2.98
CA ARG A 471 -22.74 2.80 3.38
C ARG A 471 -22.03 3.97 2.72
N ILE A 472 -20.71 3.91 2.61
CA ILE A 472 -19.92 4.92 1.90
C ILE A 472 -20.29 4.93 0.42
N ASP A 473 -20.48 3.79 -0.21
CA ASP A 473 -20.91 3.69 -1.60
C ASP A 473 -22.31 4.31 -1.83
N GLU A 474 -23.25 4.15 -0.88
CA GLU A 474 -24.54 4.86 -0.92
C GLU A 474 -24.34 6.38 -0.85
N MET A 475 -23.54 6.86 0.09
CA MET A 475 -23.26 8.29 0.25
C MET A 475 -22.56 8.89 -0.97
N ILE A 476 -21.67 8.14 -1.63
CA ILE A 476 -21.04 8.56 -2.89
C ILE A 476 -22.08 8.67 -4.00
N ARG A 477 -23.02 7.72 -4.12
CA ARG A 477 -24.10 7.80 -5.12
C ARG A 477 -24.99 9.01 -4.89
N GLU A 478 -25.45 9.22 -3.65
CA GLU A 478 -26.24 10.41 -3.28
C GLU A 478 -25.49 11.70 -3.59
N PHE A 479 -24.20 11.78 -3.24
CA PHE A 479 -23.35 12.93 -3.54
C PHE A 479 -23.28 13.20 -5.05
N ASN A 480 -23.02 12.19 -5.86
CA ASN A 480 -22.96 12.31 -7.32
C ASN A 480 -24.31 12.69 -7.93
N GLU A 481 -25.44 12.19 -7.39
CA GLU A 481 -26.79 12.57 -7.80
C GLU A 481 -27.04 14.05 -7.52
N ASP A 482 -26.66 14.54 -6.33
CA ASP A 482 -26.79 15.95 -5.93
C ASP A 482 -25.94 16.90 -6.79
N THR A 483 -24.80 16.43 -7.33
CA THR A 483 -24.05 17.20 -8.32
C THR A 483 -24.79 17.34 -9.65
N GLY A 484 -25.63 16.39 -10.00
CA GLY A 484 -26.34 16.35 -11.28
C GLY A 484 -25.45 16.01 -12.48
N LEU A 485 -24.13 15.78 -12.29
CA LEU A 485 -23.16 15.55 -13.39
C LEU A 485 -23.43 14.27 -14.15
N LEU A 486 -23.91 13.21 -13.46
CA LEU A 486 -24.26 11.94 -14.11
C LEU A 486 -25.34 12.06 -15.18
N LYS A 487 -26.22 13.07 -15.09
CA LYS A 487 -27.28 13.32 -16.07
C LYS A 487 -26.74 13.87 -17.40
N ASN A 488 -25.53 14.43 -17.37
CA ASN A 488 -24.87 15.04 -18.52
C ASN A 488 -23.94 14.06 -19.25
N LEU A 489 -23.74 12.88 -18.67
CA LEU A 489 -23.05 11.75 -19.30
C LEU A 489 -24.01 11.04 -20.26
#